data_5f1d056ed6347249d85ad9f4d70abfdb
#
_entry.id   5f1d056ed6347249d85ad9f4d70abfdb
#
_cell.length_a   1.000
_cell.length_b   1.000
_cell.length_c   1.000
_cell.angle_alpha   90.00
_cell.angle_beta   90.00
_cell.angle_gamma   90.00
#
_symmetry.space_group_name_H-M   'P 1'
#
loop_
_entity.id
_entity.type
_entity.pdbx_description
1 polymer ?
#
loop_
_entity_poly.entity_id
_entity_poly.type
_entity_poly.pdbx_seq_one_letter_code
_entity_poly.pdbx_strand_id
1 'polypeptide(L)'
;MAKTSFYDQINQQLADVKAEGLYKSERVIVSPQQTAIEVNGDEVINFCANNYLGLADNPALIAAAKEAMDPRGFGMASVRFICGTQDIHRELEQKLAS
;
A
#
# COMPACT_ATOMS: atom_id res chain seq x y z
N MET A 1 -3.68 36.10 -6.81
CA MET A 1 -2.47 36.55 -6.08
C MET A 1 -2.18 35.73 -4.81
N ALA A 2 -3.17 35.37 -3.98
CA ALA A 2 -2.90 34.60 -2.74
C ALA A 2 -2.32 33.19 -2.96
N LYS A 3 -2.70 32.49 -4.04
CA LYS A 3 -2.18 31.13 -4.34
C LYS A 3 -0.69 31.11 -4.73
N THR A 4 -0.22 32.08 -5.47
CA THR A 4 1.18 32.15 -5.91
C THR A 4 2.11 32.33 -4.70
N SER A 5 1.78 33.21 -3.79
CA SER A 5 2.56 33.42 -2.55
C SER A 5 2.64 32.18 -1.65
N PHE A 6 1.59 31.37 -1.56
CA PHE A 6 1.60 30.11 -0.77
C PHE A 6 2.53 29.06 -1.40
N TYR A 7 2.41 28.84 -2.69
CA TYR A 7 3.28 27.88 -3.39
C TYR A 7 4.75 28.30 -3.39
N ASP A 8 5.02 29.60 -3.52
CA ASP A 8 6.38 30.14 -3.45
C ASP A 8 7.00 29.84 -2.06
N GLN A 9 6.24 30.05 -1.00
CA GLN A 9 6.68 29.73 0.37
C GLN A 9 6.97 28.23 0.55
N ILE A 10 6.11 27.34 0.05
CA ILE A 10 6.32 25.89 0.12
C ILE A 10 7.54 25.48 -0.71
N ASN A 11 7.70 26.04 -1.91
CA ASN A 11 8.87 25.75 -2.75
C ASN A 11 10.17 26.20 -2.08
N GLN A 12 10.18 27.33 -1.39
CA GLN A 12 11.34 27.78 -0.63
C GLN A 12 11.67 26.80 0.51
N GLN A 13 10.69 26.37 1.30
CA GLN A 13 10.89 25.38 2.36
C GLN A 13 11.45 24.05 1.82
N LEU A 14 10.95 23.58 0.67
CA LEU A 14 11.49 22.38 0.01
C LEU A 14 12.93 22.57 -0.46
N ALA A 15 13.27 23.75 -0.95
CA ALA A 15 14.65 24.08 -1.33
C ALA A 15 15.59 24.08 -0.11
N ASP A 16 15.14 24.64 1.00
CA ASP A 16 15.91 24.68 2.26
C ASP A 16 16.12 23.24 2.81
N VAL A 17 15.08 22.40 2.82
CA VAL A 17 15.18 20.98 3.22
C VAL A 17 16.18 20.22 2.35
N LYS A 18 16.21 20.50 1.03
CA LYS A 18 17.20 19.91 0.11
C LYS A 18 18.62 20.40 0.39
N ALA A 19 18.79 21.69 0.64
CA ALA A 19 20.08 22.29 0.93
C ALA A 19 20.67 21.77 2.25
N GLU A 20 19.83 21.48 3.24
CA GLU A 20 20.21 20.88 4.51
C GLU A 20 20.46 19.36 4.46
N GLY A 21 20.25 18.71 3.29
CA GLY A 21 20.42 17.27 3.12
C GLY A 21 19.33 16.42 3.80
N LEU A 22 18.24 17.03 4.20
CA LEU A 22 17.11 16.35 4.87
C LEU A 22 16.05 15.79 3.92
N TYR A 23 16.14 16.14 2.64
CA TYR A 23 15.19 15.65 1.64
C TYR A 23 15.41 14.17 1.35
N LYS A 24 14.37 13.37 1.57
CA LYS A 24 14.39 11.94 1.25
C LYS A 24 13.73 11.68 -0.09
N SER A 25 14.50 11.21 -1.05
CA SER A 25 13.98 10.77 -2.34
C SER A 25 13.36 9.39 -2.20
N GLU A 26 12.13 9.24 -2.65
CA GLU A 26 11.46 7.94 -2.72
C GLU A 26 12.02 7.12 -3.88
N ARG A 27 12.25 5.83 -3.63
CA ARG A 27 12.68 4.88 -4.65
C ARG A 27 11.46 4.20 -5.25
N VAL A 28 11.39 4.14 -6.56
CA VAL A 28 10.29 3.50 -7.27
C VAL A 28 10.56 2.01 -7.40
N ILE A 29 9.73 1.18 -6.76
CA ILE A 29 9.78 -0.28 -6.85
C ILE A 29 8.85 -0.70 -7.99
N VAL A 30 9.35 -1.49 -8.92
CA VAL A 30 8.61 -1.96 -10.10
C VAL A 30 8.37 -3.47 -10.13
N SER A 31 8.77 -4.16 -9.06
CA SER A 31 8.55 -5.60 -8.84
C SER A 31 7.57 -5.86 -7.69
N PRO A 32 7.10 -7.10 -7.51
CA PRO A 32 6.44 -7.52 -6.26
C PRO A 32 7.33 -7.28 -5.04
N GLN A 33 6.69 -7.18 -3.86
CA GLN A 33 7.39 -7.04 -2.57
C GLN A 33 7.93 -8.39 -2.10
N GLN A 34 9.21 -8.63 -2.39
CA GLN A 34 9.96 -9.84 -2.06
C GLN A 34 11.27 -9.49 -1.36
N THR A 35 12.09 -10.51 -1.10
CA THR A 35 13.47 -10.33 -0.60
C THR A 35 14.33 -9.59 -1.61
N ALA A 36 14.26 -9.97 -2.89
CA ALA A 36 14.86 -9.24 -4.00
C ALA A 36 13.76 -8.40 -4.69
N ILE A 37 14.02 -7.12 -4.88
CA ILE A 37 13.11 -6.19 -5.54
C ILE A 37 13.85 -5.41 -6.63
N GLU A 38 13.13 -4.97 -7.65
CA GLU A 38 13.65 -4.10 -8.70
C GLU A 38 13.37 -2.64 -8.37
N VAL A 39 14.44 -1.84 -8.30
CA VAL A 39 14.40 -0.41 -7.97
C VAL A 39 15.26 0.36 -8.97
N ASN A 40 14.65 1.30 -9.70
CA ASN A 40 15.35 2.14 -10.68
C ASN A 40 16.16 1.34 -11.74
N GLY A 41 15.71 0.13 -12.08
CA GLY A 41 16.37 -0.75 -13.06
C GLY A 41 17.44 -1.68 -12.49
N ASP A 42 17.69 -1.65 -11.18
CA ASP A 42 18.61 -2.54 -10.48
C ASP A 42 17.86 -3.49 -9.55
N GLU A 43 18.32 -4.74 -9.48
CA GLU A 43 17.87 -5.69 -8.46
C GLU A 43 18.60 -5.43 -7.14
N VAL A 44 17.86 -5.26 -6.06
CA VAL A 44 18.41 -5.00 -4.73
C VAL A 44 17.74 -5.89 -3.68
N ILE A 45 18.47 -6.19 -2.60
CA ILE A 45 17.91 -6.93 -1.46
C ILE A 45 17.19 -5.94 -0.52
N ASN A 46 15.93 -6.25 -0.21
CA ASN A 46 15.08 -5.42 0.62
C ASN A 46 15.14 -5.85 2.09
N PHE A 47 15.89 -5.09 2.90
CA PHE A 47 16.00 -5.30 4.35
C PHE A 47 15.00 -4.47 5.18
N CYS A 48 14.18 -3.62 4.54
CA CYS A 48 13.37 -2.61 5.23
C CYS A 48 11.87 -2.92 5.20
N ALA A 49 11.45 -4.00 4.55
CA ALA A 49 10.02 -4.31 4.40
C ALA A 49 9.39 -4.85 5.67
N ASN A 50 8.15 -4.47 5.93
CA ASN A 50 7.29 -5.04 6.97
C ASN A 50 6.61 -6.34 6.46
N ASN A 51 7.39 -7.24 5.87
CA ASN A 51 6.93 -8.51 5.31
C ASN A 51 7.45 -9.69 6.14
N TYR A 52 7.28 -9.61 7.46
CA TYR A 52 7.87 -10.54 8.43
C TYR A 52 7.49 -12.00 8.21
N LEU A 53 6.30 -12.28 7.68
CA LEU A 53 5.82 -13.63 7.38
C LEU A 53 6.00 -14.04 5.92
N GLY A 54 6.57 -13.17 5.08
CA GLY A 54 6.76 -13.44 3.65
C GLY A 54 5.46 -13.58 2.86
N LEU A 55 4.37 -12.96 3.32
CA LEU A 55 3.03 -13.14 2.73
C LEU A 55 2.66 -12.10 1.68
N ALA A 56 3.46 -11.04 1.52
CA ALA A 56 3.11 -9.92 0.63
C ALA A 56 2.94 -10.33 -0.84
N ASP A 57 3.66 -11.34 -1.29
CA ASP A 57 3.61 -11.89 -2.65
C ASP A 57 3.32 -13.41 -2.66
N ASN A 58 2.57 -13.88 -1.66
CA ASN A 58 2.21 -15.28 -1.58
C ASN A 58 1.18 -15.64 -2.67
N PRO A 59 1.47 -16.58 -3.58
CA PRO A 59 0.59 -16.89 -4.70
C PRO A 59 -0.77 -17.44 -4.28
N ALA A 60 -0.86 -18.15 -3.16
CA ALA A 60 -2.14 -18.66 -2.64
C ALA A 60 -3.04 -17.52 -2.15
N LEU A 61 -2.46 -16.51 -1.49
CA LEU A 61 -3.21 -15.33 -1.04
C LEU A 61 -3.68 -14.49 -2.23
N ILE A 62 -2.82 -14.31 -3.24
CA ILE A 62 -3.17 -13.60 -4.47
C ILE A 62 -4.32 -14.31 -5.20
N ALA A 63 -4.23 -15.64 -5.34
CA ALA A 63 -5.28 -16.43 -5.97
C ALA A 63 -6.61 -16.33 -5.22
N ALA A 64 -6.59 -16.49 -3.90
CA ALA A 64 -7.79 -16.38 -3.06
C ALA A 64 -8.43 -14.98 -3.15
N ALA A 65 -7.63 -13.92 -3.19
CA ALA A 65 -8.13 -12.56 -3.35
C ALA A 65 -8.82 -12.35 -4.72
N LYS A 66 -8.22 -12.84 -5.80
CA LYS A 66 -8.80 -12.78 -7.15
C LYS A 66 -10.10 -13.57 -7.24
N GLU A 67 -10.13 -14.79 -6.71
CA GLU A 67 -11.32 -15.64 -6.68
C GLU A 67 -12.47 -15.00 -5.88
N ALA A 68 -12.18 -14.36 -4.78
CA ALA A 68 -13.19 -13.68 -3.96
C ALA A 68 -13.80 -12.45 -4.63
N MET A 69 -13.05 -11.78 -5.51
CA MET A 69 -13.54 -10.60 -6.25
C MET A 69 -14.57 -10.93 -7.33
N ASP A 70 -14.48 -12.08 -7.98
CA ASP A 70 -15.38 -12.45 -9.07
C ASP A 70 -16.86 -12.46 -8.62
N PRO A 71 -17.27 -13.13 -7.54
CA PRO A 71 -18.67 -13.15 -7.09
C PRO A 71 -19.08 -11.93 -6.25
N ARG A 72 -18.13 -11.17 -5.67
CA ARG A 72 -18.44 -10.13 -4.67
C ARG A 72 -18.04 -8.72 -5.08
N GLY A 73 -17.29 -8.57 -6.18
CA GLY A 73 -16.77 -7.30 -6.64
C GLY A 73 -15.53 -6.85 -5.86
N PHE A 74 -14.99 -5.69 -6.24
CA PHE A 74 -13.73 -5.17 -5.69
C PHE A 74 -13.86 -4.63 -4.26
N GLY A 75 -14.97 -4.02 -3.92
CA GLY A 75 -15.10 -3.36 -2.63
C GLY A 75 -16.48 -3.45 -2.01
N MET A 76 -16.54 -3.32 -0.70
CA MET A 76 -17.79 -3.42 0.07
C MET A 76 -18.71 -2.20 -0.11
N ALA A 77 -18.21 -1.04 -0.39
CA ALA A 77 -18.94 0.22 -0.65
C ALA A 77 -20.08 0.56 0.34
N SER A 78 -20.07 0.00 1.56
CA SER A 78 -21.17 0.14 2.52
C SER A 78 -20.70 0.00 3.97
N VAL A 79 -21.45 0.64 4.87
CA VAL A 79 -21.35 0.42 6.32
C VAL A 79 -22.16 -0.82 6.68
N ARG A 80 -21.55 -1.80 7.33
CA ARG A 80 -22.08 -3.15 7.55
C ARG A 80 -23.47 -3.21 8.21
N PHE A 81 -23.72 -2.36 9.18
CA PHE A 81 -24.99 -2.34 9.93
C PHE A 81 -26.10 -1.52 9.25
N ILE A 82 -25.78 -0.72 8.21
CA ILE A 82 -26.77 0.06 7.46
C ILE A 82 -27.22 -0.71 6.22
N CYS A 83 -26.29 -1.16 5.39
CA CYS A 83 -26.59 -1.77 4.09
C CYS A 83 -26.33 -3.28 4.02
N GLY A 84 -25.84 -3.86 5.11
CA GLY A 84 -25.58 -5.30 5.21
C GLY A 84 -24.10 -5.66 5.33
N THR A 85 -23.84 -6.88 5.73
CA THR A 85 -22.52 -7.49 5.85
C THR A 85 -22.43 -8.66 4.88
N GLN A 86 -21.27 -8.83 4.25
CA GLN A 86 -21.04 -9.97 3.35
C GLN A 86 -20.79 -11.27 4.15
N ASP A 87 -21.06 -12.39 3.51
CA ASP A 87 -20.84 -13.74 4.03
C ASP A 87 -19.39 -13.97 4.45
N ILE A 88 -18.43 -13.52 3.65
CA ILE A 88 -16.98 -13.65 3.96
C ILE A 88 -16.57 -12.91 5.24
N HIS A 89 -17.25 -11.83 5.63
CA HIS A 89 -17.00 -11.19 6.92
C HIS A 89 -17.39 -12.13 8.08
N ARG A 90 -18.54 -12.80 7.96
CA ARG A 90 -19.00 -13.74 8.96
C ARG A 90 -18.13 -14.98 9.03
N GLU A 91 -17.71 -15.50 7.89
CA GLU A 91 -16.77 -16.63 7.83
C GLU A 91 -15.45 -16.30 8.53
N LEU A 92 -14.87 -15.11 8.25
CA LEU A 92 -13.65 -14.67 8.92
C LEU A 92 -13.83 -14.52 10.43
N GLU A 93 -14.92 -13.89 10.87
CA GLU A 93 -15.25 -13.72 12.29
C GLU A 93 -15.32 -15.09 13.02
N GLN A 94 -15.96 -16.08 12.41
CA GLN A 94 -16.06 -17.42 12.96
C GLN A 94 -14.69 -18.11 13.04
N LYS A 95 -13.87 -18.00 11.99
CA LYS A 95 -12.52 -18.58 11.98
C LYS A 95 -11.59 -17.94 13.02
N LEU A 96 -11.75 -16.66 13.29
CA LEU A 96 -10.93 -15.96 14.28
C LEU A 96 -11.41 -16.24 15.73
N ALA A 97 -12.67 -16.64 15.91
CA ALA A 97 -13.27 -16.94 17.23
C ALA A 97 -13.10 -18.40 17.66
N SER A 98 -12.68 -19.29 16.77
CA SER A 98 -12.44 -20.72 17.05
C SER A 98 -11.02 -20.97 17.53
#